data_3abf10a8cc44a02e382c20ad2ed4f97b
#
_entry.id   3abf10a8cc44a02e382c20ad2ed4f97b
#
_cell.length_a   1.000
_cell.length_b   1.000
_cell.length_c   1.000
_cell.angle_alpha   90.00
_cell.angle_beta   90.00
_cell.angle_gamma   90.00
#
_symmetry.space_group_name_H-M   'P 1'
#
loop_
_entity.id
_entity.type
_entity.pdbx_description
1 polymer ?
#
loop_
_entity_poly.entity_id
_entity_poly.type
_entity_poly.pdbx_seq_one_letter_code
_entity_poly.pdbx_strand_id
1 'polypeptide(L)'
;ASIKEKSDALTATSATAQNMRERRTAHSAIKPGADKDALTAQKEKLEAWKSEALDTARARLQAYRRAKEKMGELHEKHQEARHTLEEWDQICQAIGGEGKTLRKIAQCYTLRFLIAHANAEIRRFNTRYELTQVANSLGIRVIDHDRADDIRDTTSLSGGETFIVSLGLALGLSSLSSRNISFDNLFIDEGFGTLDPDTLATVIDSLASLQSSRGKKVGVISHTDVMSERISTQVRIIKNGNSGSSHIEIHTA
;
A
#
# COMPACT_ATOMS: atom_id res chain seq x y z
N ALA A 1 101.19 -35.72 39.94
CA ALA A 1 101.13 -35.30 38.54
C ALA A 1 102.48 -34.85 38.09
N SER A 2 103.00 -35.57 37.17
CA SER A 2 104.34 -35.49 36.63
C SER A 2 104.56 -34.15 35.89
N ILE A 3 105.75 -33.62 35.93
CA ILE A 3 106.22 -32.47 35.12
C ILE A 3 105.85 -32.66 33.65
N LYS A 4 105.78 -33.88 33.18
CA LYS A 4 105.39 -34.26 31.83
C LYS A 4 103.91 -33.96 31.52
N GLU A 5 103.01 -34.26 32.40
CA GLU A 5 101.56 -33.92 32.21
C GLU A 5 101.32 -32.43 32.15
N LYS A 6 102.01 -31.63 32.94
CA LYS A 6 101.90 -30.16 32.86
C LYS A 6 102.52 -29.58 31.58
N SER A 7 103.59 -30.22 31.08
CA SER A 7 104.25 -29.87 29.80
C SER A 7 103.30 -30.14 28.64
N ASP A 8 102.67 -31.34 28.62
CA ASP A 8 101.80 -31.77 27.57
C ASP A 8 100.47 -30.89 27.57
N ALA A 9 99.94 -30.52 28.73
CA ALA A 9 98.82 -29.59 28.85
C ALA A 9 99.20 -28.17 28.37
N LEU A 10 100.40 -27.71 28.66
CA LEU A 10 100.86 -26.41 28.18
C LEU A 10 101.05 -26.39 26.65
N THR A 11 101.57 -27.45 26.07
CA THR A 11 101.68 -27.56 24.61
C THR A 11 100.33 -27.66 23.91
N ALA A 12 99.36 -28.36 24.48
CA ALA A 12 97.99 -28.43 23.96
C ALA A 12 97.26 -27.07 24.01
N THR A 13 97.42 -26.37 25.14
CA THR A 13 96.78 -25.01 25.28
C THR A 13 97.49 -24.01 24.35
N SER A 14 98.80 -24.10 24.16
CA SER A 14 99.50 -23.25 23.24
C SER A 14 99.10 -23.51 21.77
N ALA A 15 98.96 -24.77 21.39
CA ALA A 15 98.44 -25.11 20.04
C ALA A 15 97.02 -24.62 19.81
N THR A 16 96.17 -24.71 20.80
CA THR A 16 94.79 -24.19 20.77
C THR A 16 94.78 -22.68 20.62
N ALA A 17 95.60 -21.99 21.40
CA ALA A 17 95.71 -20.52 21.31
C ALA A 17 96.26 -20.07 19.94
N GLN A 18 97.19 -20.81 19.38
CA GLN A 18 97.71 -20.53 18.06
C GLN A 18 96.66 -20.74 16.94
N ASN A 19 95.90 -21.80 17.00
CA ASN A 19 94.80 -22.05 16.11
C ASN A 19 93.74 -20.98 16.17
N MET A 20 93.41 -20.52 17.36
CA MET A 20 92.43 -19.38 17.54
C MET A 20 93.02 -18.07 16.98
N ARG A 21 94.30 -17.81 17.13
CA ARG A 21 94.94 -16.65 16.50
C ARG A 21 94.94 -16.72 14.97
N GLU A 22 95.27 -17.86 14.40
CA GLU A 22 95.18 -18.08 12.96
C GLU A 22 93.78 -17.94 12.41
N ARG A 23 92.77 -18.49 13.11
CA ARG A 23 91.37 -18.28 12.74
C ARG A 23 90.99 -16.83 12.83
N ARG A 24 91.43 -16.11 13.83
CA ARG A 24 91.13 -14.66 13.98
C ARG A 24 91.78 -13.84 12.87
N THR A 25 93.08 -14.16 12.51
CA THR A 25 93.72 -13.47 11.39
C THR A 25 93.13 -13.82 10.03
N ALA A 26 92.76 -15.04 9.84
CA ALA A 26 92.06 -15.48 8.61
C ALA A 26 90.70 -14.78 8.52
N HIS A 27 89.93 -14.68 9.61
CA HIS A 27 88.66 -13.98 9.64
C HIS A 27 88.84 -12.47 9.41
N SER A 28 89.89 -11.85 9.98
CA SER A 28 90.22 -10.45 9.74
C SER A 28 90.67 -10.16 8.34
N ALA A 29 91.37 -11.13 7.69
CA ALA A 29 91.75 -11.05 6.29
C ALA A 29 90.59 -11.14 5.33
N ILE A 30 89.59 -11.94 5.65
CA ILE A 30 88.35 -12.07 4.81
C ILE A 30 87.49 -10.79 4.85
N LYS A 31 87.56 -9.99 5.94
CA LYS A 31 86.87 -8.70 6.07
C LYS A 31 87.81 -7.63 6.60
N PRO A 32 88.82 -7.19 5.84
CA PRO A 32 89.68 -6.09 6.24
C PRO A 32 88.85 -4.77 6.28
N GLY A 33 88.74 -4.16 7.38
CA GLY A 33 88.17 -2.78 7.51
C GLY A 33 86.70 -2.64 7.78
N ALA A 34 86.06 -3.73 8.23
CA ALA A 34 84.72 -3.54 8.75
C ALA A 34 84.79 -2.82 10.10
N ASP A 35 84.61 -1.50 10.08
CA ASP A 35 84.49 -0.68 11.28
C ASP A 35 83.31 -1.18 12.10
N LYS A 36 83.58 -1.61 13.34
CA LYS A 36 82.55 -2.12 14.25
C LYS A 36 81.43 -1.09 14.47
N ASP A 37 81.80 0.15 14.51
CA ASP A 37 80.83 1.27 14.77
C ASP A 37 79.99 1.47 13.51
N ALA A 38 80.53 1.37 12.30
CA ALA A 38 79.80 1.38 11.04
C ALA A 38 78.80 0.23 10.89
N LEU A 39 79.18 -1.00 11.29
CA LEU A 39 78.34 -2.19 11.30
C LEU A 39 77.20 -2.06 12.34
N THR A 40 77.51 -1.50 13.50
CA THR A 40 76.48 -1.25 14.52
C THR A 40 75.50 -0.24 14.08
N ALA A 41 75.93 0.87 13.48
CA ALA A 41 75.04 1.89 12.91
C ALA A 41 74.16 1.36 11.76
N GLN A 42 74.70 0.48 10.93
CA GLN A 42 73.92 -0.19 9.86
C GLN A 42 72.88 -1.14 10.46
N LYS A 43 73.21 -1.88 11.51
CA LYS A 43 72.30 -2.78 12.22
C LYS A 43 71.15 -1.98 12.84
N GLU A 44 71.44 -0.87 13.55
CA GLU A 44 70.41 0.00 14.13
C GLU A 44 69.47 0.60 13.07
N LYS A 45 70.02 1.04 11.94
CA LYS A 45 69.19 1.52 10.81
C LYS A 45 68.27 0.44 10.24
N LEU A 46 68.81 -0.79 10.11
CA LEU A 46 68.02 -1.92 9.61
C LEU A 46 66.92 -2.35 10.59
N GLU A 47 67.22 -2.34 11.89
CA GLU A 47 66.22 -2.61 12.94
C GLU A 47 65.15 -1.53 13.00
N ALA A 48 65.51 -0.26 12.93
CA ALA A 48 64.58 0.87 12.84
C ALA A 48 63.68 0.75 11.60
N TRP A 49 64.25 0.52 10.43
CA TRP A 49 63.48 0.32 9.19
C TRP A 49 62.55 -0.91 9.24
N LYS A 50 63.00 -2.01 9.85
CA LYS A 50 62.19 -3.20 10.05
C LYS A 50 61.03 -2.97 10.99
N SER A 51 61.25 -2.20 12.06
CA SER A 51 60.19 -1.79 13.00
C SER A 51 59.16 -0.92 12.33
N GLU A 52 59.57 0.12 11.61
CA GLU A 52 58.66 1.02 10.87
C GLU A 52 57.82 0.29 9.82
N ALA A 53 58.44 -0.60 9.05
CA ALA A 53 57.76 -1.41 8.04
C ALA A 53 56.73 -2.36 8.69
N LEU A 54 57.08 -2.97 9.82
CA LEU A 54 56.17 -3.82 10.60
C LEU A 54 54.97 -3.03 11.17
N ASP A 55 55.21 -1.85 11.72
CA ASP A 55 54.15 -1.02 12.30
C ASP A 55 53.21 -0.49 11.21
N THR A 56 53.77 -0.13 10.05
CA THR A 56 52.98 0.23 8.88
C THR A 56 52.11 -0.92 8.38
N ALA A 57 52.67 -2.12 8.31
CA ALA A 57 51.96 -3.34 7.89
C ALA A 57 50.83 -3.69 8.91
N ARG A 58 51.12 -3.57 10.20
CA ARG A 58 50.11 -3.80 11.26
C ARG A 58 48.98 -2.78 11.19
N ALA A 59 49.29 -1.52 11.01
CA ALA A 59 48.27 -0.45 10.85
C ALA A 59 47.35 -0.72 9.64
N ARG A 60 47.95 -1.11 8.49
CA ARG A 60 47.16 -1.47 7.31
C ARG A 60 46.27 -2.69 7.53
N LEU A 61 46.78 -3.70 8.22
CA LEU A 61 46.00 -4.89 8.56
C LEU A 61 44.84 -4.59 9.48
N GLN A 62 45.05 -3.71 10.50
CA GLN A 62 44.00 -3.27 11.38
C GLN A 62 42.92 -2.45 10.62
N ALA A 63 43.35 -1.52 9.75
CA ALA A 63 42.44 -0.76 8.92
C ALA A 63 41.61 -1.67 8.01
N TYR A 64 42.22 -2.68 7.38
CA TYR A 64 41.53 -3.68 6.57
C TYR A 64 40.51 -4.48 7.38
N ARG A 65 40.88 -4.95 8.59
CA ARG A 65 39.96 -5.71 9.45
C ARG A 65 38.74 -4.85 9.83
N ARG A 66 38.95 -3.61 10.25
CA ARG A 66 37.84 -2.67 10.58
C ARG A 66 36.95 -2.39 9.36
N ALA A 67 37.56 -2.21 8.21
CA ALA A 67 36.79 -2.01 6.94
C ALA A 67 35.98 -3.26 6.59
N LYS A 68 36.53 -4.45 6.79
CA LYS A 68 35.86 -5.74 6.53
C LYS A 68 34.67 -5.94 7.49
N GLU A 69 34.83 -5.65 8.79
CA GLU A 69 33.76 -5.72 9.78
C GLU A 69 32.63 -4.76 9.40
N LYS A 70 32.99 -3.50 9.13
CA LYS A 70 32.00 -2.48 8.72
C LYS A 70 31.27 -2.84 7.43
N MET A 71 31.99 -3.48 6.49
CA MET A 71 31.37 -3.96 5.25
C MET A 71 30.41 -5.12 5.50
N GLY A 72 30.71 -6.01 6.47
CA GLY A 72 29.80 -7.06 6.92
C GLY A 72 28.50 -6.47 7.50
N GLU A 73 28.61 -5.56 8.43
CA GLU A 73 27.43 -4.87 9.02
C GLU A 73 26.59 -4.13 7.97
N LEU A 74 27.25 -3.46 7.01
CA LEU A 74 26.54 -2.79 5.92
C LEU A 74 25.83 -3.79 5.00
N HIS A 75 26.45 -4.93 4.75
CA HIS A 75 25.86 -5.97 3.91
C HIS A 75 24.61 -6.57 4.56
N GLU A 76 24.63 -6.85 5.85
CA GLU A 76 23.46 -7.32 6.60
C GLU A 76 22.32 -6.28 6.54
N LYS A 77 22.62 -5.03 6.86
CA LYS A 77 21.60 -3.94 6.77
C LYS A 77 21.05 -3.78 5.35
N HIS A 78 21.89 -3.93 4.34
CA HIS A 78 21.44 -3.87 2.96
C HIS A 78 20.52 -5.03 2.60
N GLN A 79 20.80 -6.25 3.09
CA GLN A 79 19.92 -7.41 2.87
C GLN A 79 18.58 -7.23 3.58
N GLU A 80 18.57 -6.76 4.84
CA GLU A 80 17.33 -6.47 5.58
C GLU A 80 16.48 -5.41 4.88
N ALA A 81 17.11 -4.31 4.45
CA ALA A 81 16.41 -3.24 3.72
C ALA A 81 15.86 -3.74 2.38
N ARG A 82 16.60 -4.60 1.70
CA ARG A 82 16.14 -5.20 0.44
C ARG A 82 14.95 -6.14 0.64
N HIS A 83 14.98 -6.97 1.68
CA HIS A 83 13.85 -7.84 2.02
C HIS A 83 12.59 -7.01 2.33
N THR A 84 12.75 -5.98 3.15
CA THR A 84 11.64 -5.05 3.45
C THR A 84 11.09 -4.37 2.19
N LEU A 85 11.98 -3.96 1.27
CA LEU A 85 11.55 -3.36 0.01
C LEU A 85 10.76 -4.36 -0.86
N GLU A 86 11.21 -5.60 -0.94
CA GLU A 86 10.53 -6.66 -1.69
C GLU A 86 9.13 -6.96 -1.12
N GLU A 87 8.97 -6.96 0.21
CA GLU A 87 7.66 -7.08 0.87
C GLU A 87 6.73 -5.91 0.51
N TRP A 88 7.23 -4.68 0.61
CA TRP A 88 6.47 -3.49 0.24
C TRP A 88 6.10 -3.46 -1.24
N ASP A 89 6.99 -3.90 -2.12
CA ASP A 89 6.72 -3.99 -3.56
C ASP A 89 5.59 -4.99 -3.86
N GLN A 90 5.58 -6.15 -3.21
CA GLN A 90 4.48 -7.11 -3.33
C GLN A 90 3.15 -6.52 -2.87
N ILE A 91 3.13 -5.81 -1.74
CA ILE A 91 1.94 -5.12 -1.24
C ILE A 91 1.50 -4.03 -2.23
N CYS A 92 2.42 -3.22 -2.71
CA CYS A 92 2.13 -2.18 -3.70
C CYS A 92 1.61 -2.74 -5.03
N GLN A 93 2.13 -3.87 -5.49
CA GLN A 93 1.62 -4.55 -6.68
C GLN A 93 0.19 -5.09 -6.47
N ALA A 94 -0.09 -5.68 -5.30
CA ALA A 94 -1.41 -6.19 -4.96
C ALA A 94 -2.46 -5.07 -4.83
N ILE A 95 -2.09 -3.92 -4.25
CA ILE A 95 -3.00 -2.78 -4.00
C ILE A 95 -3.07 -1.83 -5.20
N GLY A 96 -2.05 -1.88 -6.09
CA GLY A 96 -1.83 -0.91 -7.16
C GLY A 96 -1.11 0.34 -6.64
N GLY A 97 -0.03 0.75 -7.35
CA GLY A 97 0.91 1.79 -6.89
C GLY A 97 0.32 3.16 -6.54
N GLU A 98 -0.89 3.49 -7.01
CA GLU A 98 -1.63 4.72 -6.68
C GLU A 98 -2.87 4.45 -5.81
N GLY A 99 -3.02 3.28 -5.24
CA GLY A 99 -4.20 2.86 -4.48
C GLY A 99 -5.48 2.73 -5.33
N LYS A 100 -5.36 2.77 -6.66
CA LYS A 100 -6.49 2.66 -7.59
C LYS A 100 -7.21 1.32 -7.45
N THR A 101 -6.46 0.24 -7.30
CA THR A 101 -7.01 -1.12 -7.15
C THR A 101 -7.77 -1.26 -5.84
N LEU A 102 -7.19 -0.79 -4.72
CA LEU A 102 -7.86 -0.81 -3.42
C LEU A 102 -9.13 0.03 -3.43
N ARG A 103 -9.07 1.24 -4.02
CA ARG A 103 -10.24 2.11 -4.18
C ARG A 103 -11.33 1.43 -4.99
N LYS A 104 -10.97 0.80 -6.12
CA LYS A 104 -11.92 0.07 -6.95
C LYS A 104 -12.58 -1.08 -6.19
N ILE A 105 -11.79 -1.86 -5.43
CA ILE A 105 -12.31 -2.94 -4.59
C ILE A 105 -13.30 -2.38 -3.57
N ALA A 106 -12.93 -1.33 -2.83
CA ALA A 106 -13.82 -0.70 -1.85
C ALA A 106 -15.12 -0.18 -2.49
N GLN A 107 -15.03 0.47 -3.65
CA GLN A 107 -16.20 0.93 -4.42
C GLN A 107 -17.08 -0.22 -4.89
N CYS A 108 -16.49 -1.34 -5.34
CA CYS A 108 -17.25 -2.52 -5.73
C CYS A 108 -18.03 -3.12 -4.54
N TYR A 109 -17.42 -3.17 -3.35
CA TYR A 109 -18.12 -3.61 -2.14
C TYR A 109 -19.24 -2.67 -1.75
N THR A 110 -18.99 -1.35 -1.76
CA THR A 110 -20.03 -0.34 -1.49
C THR A 110 -21.20 -0.47 -2.47
N LEU A 111 -20.90 -0.66 -3.77
CA LEU A 111 -21.95 -0.84 -4.77
C LEU A 111 -22.74 -2.13 -4.53
N ARG A 112 -22.11 -3.23 -4.12
CA ARG A 112 -22.81 -4.47 -3.78
C ARG A 112 -23.80 -4.28 -2.64
N PHE A 113 -23.43 -3.53 -1.58
CA PHE A 113 -24.32 -3.20 -0.49
C PHE A 113 -25.48 -2.32 -0.97
N LEU A 114 -25.20 -1.31 -1.81
CA LEU A 114 -26.23 -0.46 -2.39
C LEU A 114 -27.23 -1.27 -3.20
N ILE A 115 -26.77 -2.15 -4.09
CA ILE A 115 -27.60 -3.03 -4.92
C ILE A 115 -28.46 -3.94 -4.04
N ALA A 116 -27.92 -4.54 -3.00
CA ALA A 116 -28.70 -5.39 -2.09
C ALA A 116 -29.85 -4.62 -1.42
N HIS A 117 -29.60 -3.39 -0.96
CA HIS A 117 -30.62 -2.53 -0.38
C HIS A 117 -31.62 -2.04 -1.44
N ALA A 118 -31.12 -1.66 -2.62
CA ALA A 118 -31.98 -1.26 -3.73
C ALA A 118 -32.94 -2.40 -4.14
N ASN A 119 -32.47 -3.62 -4.25
CA ASN A 119 -33.29 -4.79 -4.56
C ASN A 119 -34.35 -5.06 -3.47
N ALA A 120 -34.01 -4.84 -2.21
CA ALA A 120 -34.99 -4.95 -1.12
C ALA A 120 -36.10 -3.92 -1.24
N GLU A 121 -35.80 -2.70 -1.69
CA GLU A 121 -36.82 -1.67 -1.91
C GLU A 121 -37.58 -1.91 -3.23
N ILE A 122 -36.92 -2.28 -4.33
CA ILE A 122 -37.56 -2.60 -5.62
C ILE A 122 -38.59 -3.70 -5.45
N ARG A 123 -38.28 -4.77 -4.75
CA ARG A 123 -39.22 -5.92 -4.52
C ARG A 123 -40.54 -5.51 -3.84
N ARG A 124 -40.63 -4.33 -3.21
CA ARG A 124 -41.85 -3.85 -2.59
C ARG A 124 -42.88 -3.31 -3.59
N PHE A 125 -42.40 -2.78 -4.71
CA PHE A 125 -43.25 -2.18 -5.74
C PHE A 125 -43.13 -2.83 -7.12
N ASN A 126 -42.09 -3.60 -7.35
CA ASN A 126 -41.89 -4.33 -8.61
C ASN A 126 -41.08 -5.59 -8.38
N THR A 127 -41.62 -6.75 -8.66
CA THR A 127 -40.93 -8.05 -8.53
C THR A 127 -40.25 -8.52 -9.81
N ARG A 128 -40.49 -7.81 -10.93
CA ARG A 128 -39.95 -8.16 -12.24
C ARG A 128 -38.45 -7.87 -12.35
N TYR A 129 -37.98 -6.79 -11.75
CA TYR A 129 -36.60 -6.34 -11.94
C TYR A 129 -35.73 -6.56 -10.70
N GLU A 130 -34.54 -7.11 -10.94
CA GLU A 130 -33.50 -7.24 -9.92
C GLU A 130 -32.20 -6.66 -10.47
N LEU A 131 -31.51 -5.86 -9.64
CA LEU A 131 -30.21 -5.29 -9.99
C LEU A 131 -29.09 -6.27 -9.69
N THR A 132 -28.12 -6.36 -10.59
CA THR A 132 -26.89 -7.14 -10.38
C THR A 132 -25.66 -6.33 -10.75
N GLN A 133 -24.55 -6.60 -10.08
CA GLN A 133 -23.29 -5.95 -10.38
C GLN A 133 -22.51 -6.73 -11.44
N VAL A 134 -21.91 -6.02 -12.39
CA VAL A 134 -20.93 -6.62 -13.30
C VAL A 134 -19.68 -7.00 -12.50
N ALA A 135 -19.21 -8.24 -12.65
CA ALA A 135 -18.06 -8.76 -11.91
C ALA A 135 -16.85 -7.82 -11.99
N ASN A 136 -16.26 -7.51 -10.85
CA ASN A 136 -15.07 -6.65 -10.70
C ASN A 136 -15.21 -5.26 -11.36
N SER A 137 -16.43 -4.74 -11.48
CA SER A 137 -16.74 -3.47 -12.12
C SER A 137 -17.74 -2.66 -11.27
N LEU A 138 -17.83 -1.37 -11.56
CA LEU A 138 -18.88 -0.49 -11.04
C LEU A 138 -20.13 -0.46 -11.95
N GLY A 139 -20.18 -1.33 -12.94
CA GLY A 139 -21.33 -1.48 -13.82
C GLY A 139 -22.49 -2.18 -13.12
N ILE A 140 -23.70 -1.71 -13.40
CA ILE A 140 -24.97 -2.29 -12.95
C ILE A 140 -25.69 -2.86 -14.15
N ARG A 141 -26.29 -4.03 -13.99
CA ARG A 141 -27.20 -4.67 -14.94
C ARG A 141 -28.52 -4.97 -14.26
N VAL A 142 -29.52 -5.23 -15.06
CA VAL A 142 -30.88 -5.56 -14.61
C VAL A 142 -31.23 -6.96 -15.07
N ILE A 143 -31.70 -7.78 -14.16
CA ILE A 143 -32.30 -9.08 -14.43
C ILE A 143 -33.80 -8.86 -14.62
N ASP A 144 -34.35 -9.30 -15.75
CA ASP A 144 -35.79 -9.23 -16.06
C ASP A 144 -36.40 -10.62 -15.85
N HIS A 145 -37.05 -10.83 -14.70
CA HIS A 145 -37.64 -12.12 -14.35
C HIS A 145 -38.79 -12.53 -15.27
N ASP A 146 -39.52 -11.58 -15.89
CA ASP A 146 -40.57 -11.88 -16.84
C ASP A 146 -40.04 -12.32 -18.24
N ARG A 147 -38.71 -12.17 -18.42
CA ARG A 147 -38.01 -12.61 -19.63
C ARG A 147 -37.02 -13.76 -19.37
N ALA A 148 -37.42 -14.72 -18.54
CA ALA A 148 -36.60 -15.88 -18.20
C ALA A 148 -35.22 -15.50 -17.62
N ASP A 149 -35.19 -14.51 -16.74
CA ASP A 149 -33.99 -13.97 -16.08
C ASP A 149 -32.96 -13.37 -17.06
N ASP A 150 -33.43 -12.77 -18.15
CA ASP A 150 -32.54 -12.11 -19.11
C ASP A 150 -31.78 -10.95 -18.45
N ILE A 151 -30.44 -10.93 -18.64
CA ILE A 151 -29.57 -9.91 -18.07
C ILE A 151 -29.33 -8.79 -19.06
N ARG A 152 -29.90 -7.64 -18.79
CA ARG A 152 -29.90 -6.47 -19.68
C ARG A 152 -29.00 -5.35 -19.12
N ASP A 153 -28.38 -4.61 -20.02
CA ASP A 153 -27.68 -3.38 -19.65
C ASP A 153 -28.70 -2.26 -19.34
N THR A 154 -28.35 -1.39 -18.39
CA THR A 154 -29.21 -0.26 -18.00
C THR A 154 -29.55 0.69 -19.14
N THR A 155 -28.72 0.74 -20.19
CA THR A 155 -28.95 1.55 -21.39
C THR A 155 -30.07 1.02 -22.30
N SER A 156 -30.48 -0.24 -22.11
CA SER A 156 -31.57 -0.88 -22.89
C SER A 156 -32.93 -0.78 -22.23
N LEU A 157 -33.04 -0.12 -21.08
CA LEU A 157 -34.27 0.04 -20.32
C LEU A 157 -35.17 1.10 -20.95
N SER A 158 -36.48 0.88 -20.89
CA SER A 158 -37.49 1.92 -21.20
C SER A 158 -37.50 3.02 -20.14
N GLY A 159 -38.20 4.12 -20.41
CA GLY A 159 -38.31 5.22 -19.44
C GLY A 159 -38.88 4.77 -18.09
N GLY A 160 -39.97 3.98 -18.11
CA GLY A 160 -40.58 3.43 -16.90
C GLY A 160 -39.67 2.47 -16.15
N GLU A 161 -38.99 1.56 -16.87
CA GLU A 161 -38.00 0.64 -16.29
C GLU A 161 -36.83 1.40 -15.66
N THR A 162 -36.32 2.43 -16.33
CA THR A 162 -35.26 3.30 -15.81
C THR A 162 -35.70 4.02 -14.54
N PHE A 163 -36.95 4.50 -14.51
CA PHE A 163 -37.49 5.17 -13.32
C PHE A 163 -37.55 4.20 -12.11
N ILE A 164 -38.08 2.98 -12.30
CA ILE A 164 -38.17 1.96 -11.24
C ILE A 164 -36.76 1.66 -10.68
N VAL A 165 -35.78 1.43 -11.55
CA VAL A 165 -34.40 1.15 -11.16
C VAL A 165 -33.78 2.32 -10.41
N SER A 166 -33.96 3.54 -10.92
CA SER A 166 -33.43 4.76 -10.31
C SER A 166 -34.06 5.03 -8.93
N LEU A 167 -35.36 4.83 -8.83
CA LEU A 167 -36.07 4.94 -7.57
C LEU A 167 -35.57 3.92 -6.55
N GLY A 168 -35.41 2.67 -6.96
CA GLY A 168 -34.87 1.62 -6.11
C GLY A 168 -33.46 1.93 -5.60
N LEU A 169 -32.60 2.44 -6.47
CA LEU A 169 -31.25 2.88 -6.08
C LEU A 169 -31.27 4.05 -5.10
N ALA A 170 -32.14 5.06 -5.33
CA ALA A 170 -32.29 6.21 -4.44
C ALA A 170 -32.79 5.78 -3.05
N LEU A 171 -33.80 4.89 -3.01
CA LEU A 171 -34.33 4.34 -1.76
C LEU A 171 -33.31 3.45 -1.06
N GLY A 172 -32.58 2.62 -1.80
CA GLY A 172 -31.49 1.80 -1.30
C GLY A 172 -30.39 2.66 -0.67
N LEU A 173 -29.97 3.73 -1.36
CA LEU A 173 -28.98 4.68 -0.82
C LEU A 173 -29.50 5.35 0.47
N SER A 174 -30.77 5.75 0.48
CA SER A 174 -31.42 6.33 1.66
C SER A 174 -31.47 5.34 2.84
N SER A 175 -31.52 4.04 2.58
CA SER A 175 -31.53 2.99 3.62
C SER A 175 -30.13 2.61 4.11
N LEU A 176 -29.08 2.87 3.32
CA LEU A 176 -27.67 2.67 3.69
C LEU A 176 -27.19 3.67 4.75
N SER A 177 -28.03 4.56 5.20
CA SER A 177 -27.71 5.60 6.17
C SER A 177 -26.94 5.03 7.37
N SER A 178 -25.69 5.46 7.54
CA SER A 178 -24.87 5.09 8.70
C SER A 178 -25.45 5.76 9.96
N ARG A 179 -25.03 5.31 11.15
CA ARG A 179 -25.49 5.87 12.43
C ARG A 179 -25.31 7.40 12.56
N ASN A 180 -24.53 8.01 11.66
CA ASN A 180 -24.20 9.45 11.69
C ASN A 180 -24.84 10.29 10.59
N ILE A 181 -25.50 9.69 9.58
CA ILE A 181 -26.13 10.39 8.47
C ILE A 181 -27.50 9.78 8.24
N SER A 182 -28.58 10.52 8.56
CA SER A 182 -29.94 10.15 8.22
C SER A 182 -30.43 11.03 7.08
N PHE A 183 -30.97 10.42 6.04
CA PHE A 183 -31.69 11.12 5.01
C PHE A 183 -33.18 11.15 5.41
N ASP A 184 -33.62 12.24 5.98
CA ASP A 184 -34.99 12.37 6.48
C ASP A 184 -35.97 12.84 5.40
N ASN A 185 -35.45 13.48 4.35
CA ASN A 185 -36.24 14.01 3.25
C ASN A 185 -35.81 13.38 1.93
N LEU A 186 -36.75 12.96 1.12
CA LEU A 186 -36.57 12.49 -0.24
C LEU A 186 -37.41 13.33 -1.18
N PHE A 187 -36.79 13.93 -2.18
CA PHE A 187 -37.51 14.64 -3.24
C PHE A 187 -37.34 13.89 -4.54
N ILE A 188 -38.45 13.62 -5.21
CA ILE A 188 -38.49 12.93 -6.50
C ILE A 188 -39.04 13.92 -7.51
N ASP A 189 -38.25 14.25 -8.52
CA ASP A 189 -38.61 15.22 -9.56
C ASP A 189 -38.98 14.46 -10.84
N GLU A 190 -40.26 14.50 -11.17
CA GLU A 190 -40.87 13.87 -12.36
C GLU A 190 -40.61 12.35 -12.50
N GLY A 191 -40.82 11.79 -13.69
CA GLY A 191 -40.61 10.37 -14.05
C GLY A 191 -41.84 9.48 -13.89
N PHE A 192 -42.85 9.89 -13.12
CA PHE A 192 -44.05 9.09 -12.88
C PHE A 192 -44.94 8.93 -14.11
N GLY A 193 -44.91 9.88 -15.03
CA GLY A 193 -45.70 9.84 -16.29
C GLY A 193 -45.27 8.74 -17.27
N THR A 194 -44.16 8.07 -17.01
CA THR A 194 -43.64 6.94 -17.84
C THR A 194 -44.13 5.59 -17.34
N LEU A 195 -44.80 5.54 -16.17
CA LEU A 195 -45.30 4.31 -15.56
C LEU A 195 -46.73 4.01 -16.04
N ASP A 196 -47.05 2.73 -16.11
CA ASP A 196 -48.43 2.28 -16.23
C ASP A 196 -49.19 2.53 -14.94
N PRO A 197 -50.56 2.65 -14.99
CA PRO A 197 -51.35 3.01 -13.82
C PRO A 197 -51.22 2.09 -12.60
N ASP A 198 -51.02 0.78 -12.82
CA ASP A 198 -50.91 -0.22 -11.74
C ASP A 198 -49.56 -0.11 -11.05
N THR A 199 -48.49 0.00 -11.81
CA THR A 199 -47.15 0.24 -11.27
C THR A 199 -47.08 1.59 -10.55
N LEU A 200 -47.69 2.65 -11.09
CA LEU A 200 -47.74 3.95 -10.45
C LEU A 200 -48.46 3.88 -9.09
N ALA A 201 -49.57 3.18 -9.00
CA ALA A 201 -50.31 3.00 -7.76
C ALA A 201 -49.41 2.33 -6.71
N THR A 202 -48.77 1.24 -7.07
CA THR A 202 -47.89 0.48 -6.17
C THR A 202 -46.68 1.28 -5.70
N VAL A 203 -46.08 2.11 -6.56
CA VAL A 203 -45.00 3.03 -6.21
C VAL A 203 -45.46 4.07 -5.21
N ILE A 204 -46.63 4.71 -5.42
CA ILE A 204 -47.17 5.71 -4.49
C ILE A 204 -47.43 5.09 -3.10
N ASP A 205 -48.04 3.90 -3.04
CA ASP A 205 -48.28 3.19 -1.79
C ASP A 205 -46.97 2.82 -1.06
N SER A 206 -45.95 2.44 -1.82
CA SER A 206 -44.61 2.17 -1.27
C SER A 206 -43.96 3.44 -0.69
N LEU A 207 -44.07 4.57 -1.38
CA LEU A 207 -43.59 5.87 -0.89
C LEU A 207 -44.34 6.34 0.35
N ALA A 208 -45.66 6.16 0.40
CA ALA A 208 -46.48 6.46 1.59
C ALA A 208 -46.05 5.57 2.79
N SER A 209 -45.74 4.31 2.53
CA SER A 209 -45.25 3.39 3.58
C SER A 209 -43.91 3.81 4.18
N LEU A 210 -43.04 4.46 3.42
CA LEU A 210 -41.76 5.00 3.93
C LEU A 210 -41.99 6.14 4.93
N GLN A 211 -43.00 6.99 4.68
CA GLN A 211 -43.38 8.06 5.61
C GLN A 211 -43.89 7.48 6.93
N SER A 212 -44.79 6.52 6.86
CA SER A 212 -45.43 5.94 8.06
C SER A 212 -44.50 5.04 8.86
N SER A 213 -43.67 4.23 8.21
CA SER A 213 -42.83 3.20 8.89
C SER A 213 -41.46 3.72 9.32
N ARG A 214 -40.91 4.73 8.65
CA ARG A 214 -39.56 5.23 8.89
C ARG A 214 -39.47 6.71 9.23
N GLY A 215 -40.62 7.40 9.32
CA GLY A 215 -40.72 8.85 9.63
C GLY A 215 -40.07 9.75 8.55
N LYS A 216 -39.83 9.22 7.35
CA LYS A 216 -39.22 9.98 6.26
C LYS A 216 -40.24 10.88 5.56
N LYS A 217 -39.84 12.08 5.23
CA LYS A 217 -40.69 13.00 4.43
C LYS A 217 -40.37 12.78 2.95
N VAL A 218 -41.42 12.49 2.17
CA VAL A 218 -41.29 12.32 0.72
C VAL A 218 -42.03 13.46 0.04
N GLY A 219 -41.29 14.22 -0.78
CA GLY A 219 -41.83 15.24 -1.68
C GLY A 219 -41.78 14.75 -3.12
N VAL A 220 -42.87 14.92 -3.84
CA VAL A 220 -42.95 14.53 -5.26
C VAL A 220 -43.28 15.76 -6.08
N ILE A 221 -42.51 16.01 -7.13
CA ILE A 221 -42.78 17.03 -8.12
C ILE A 221 -43.34 16.32 -9.37
N SER A 222 -44.54 16.65 -9.76
CA SER A 222 -45.21 16.03 -10.91
C SER A 222 -46.23 16.98 -11.54
N HIS A 223 -46.46 16.78 -12.82
CA HIS A 223 -47.49 17.49 -13.56
C HIS A 223 -48.68 16.57 -13.94
N THR A 224 -48.69 15.33 -13.43
CA THR A 224 -49.76 14.36 -13.75
C THR A 224 -50.94 14.49 -12.82
N ASP A 225 -52.15 14.48 -13.37
CA ASP A 225 -53.41 14.60 -12.61
C ASP A 225 -53.59 13.44 -11.62
N VAL A 226 -53.15 12.23 -11.98
CA VAL A 226 -53.23 11.02 -11.13
C VAL A 226 -52.52 11.22 -9.80
N MET A 227 -51.40 11.95 -9.78
CA MET A 227 -50.64 12.23 -8.54
C MET A 227 -51.41 13.21 -7.66
N SER A 228 -52.11 14.20 -8.27
CA SER A 228 -52.90 15.16 -7.54
C SER A 228 -54.16 14.56 -6.89
N GLU A 229 -54.69 13.48 -7.42
CA GLU A 229 -55.83 12.75 -6.84
C GLU A 229 -55.44 11.87 -5.65
N ARG A 230 -54.21 11.36 -5.63
CA ARG A 230 -53.75 10.39 -4.61
C ARG A 230 -52.98 10.99 -3.43
N ILE A 231 -52.44 12.20 -3.59
CA ILE A 231 -51.65 12.87 -2.56
C ILE A 231 -52.48 13.94 -1.87
N SER A 232 -52.71 13.78 -0.57
CA SER A 232 -53.60 14.66 0.21
C SER A 232 -53.00 16.05 0.44
N THR A 233 -51.69 16.19 0.55
CA THR A 233 -51.07 17.50 0.78
C THR A 233 -50.33 17.94 -0.47
N GLN A 234 -50.77 19.05 -1.07
CA GLN A 234 -50.27 19.54 -2.35
C GLN A 234 -49.88 21.00 -2.26
N VAL A 235 -48.77 21.33 -2.92
CA VAL A 235 -48.32 22.69 -3.17
C VAL A 235 -48.49 22.96 -4.65
N ARG A 236 -49.49 23.72 -5.03
CA ARG A 236 -49.81 24.04 -6.44
C ARG A 236 -49.21 25.38 -6.84
N ILE A 237 -48.53 25.39 -8.00
CA ILE A 237 -47.99 26.61 -8.60
C ILE A 237 -48.92 27.03 -9.72
N ILE A 238 -49.64 28.14 -9.53
CA ILE A 238 -50.64 28.64 -10.48
C ILE A 238 -50.08 29.87 -11.18
N LYS A 239 -50.10 29.86 -12.53
CA LYS A 239 -49.71 31.02 -13.34
C LYS A 239 -50.81 32.09 -13.34
N ASN A 240 -50.44 33.34 -13.10
CA ASN A 240 -51.36 34.48 -13.14
C ASN A 240 -51.52 35.00 -14.59
N GLY A 241 -52.31 34.32 -15.40
CA GLY A 241 -52.59 34.75 -16.78
C GLY A 241 -51.32 34.98 -17.60
N ASN A 242 -51.32 36.10 -18.40
CA ASN A 242 -50.16 36.46 -19.25
C ASN A 242 -49.08 37.32 -18.54
N SER A 243 -49.18 37.52 -17.23
CA SER A 243 -48.35 38.48 -16.49
C SER A 243 -46.94 37.98 -16.15
N GLY A 244 -46.59 36.74 -16.52
CA GLY A 244 -45.27 36.14 -16.20
C GLY A 244 -45.05 35.88 -14.71
N SER A 245 -46.04 36.12 -13.85
CA SER A 245 -45.98 35.80 -12.41
C SER A 245 -46.77 34.55 -12.08
N SER A 246 -46.44 33.90 -10.98
CA SER A 246 -47.16 32.75 -10.42
C SER A 246 -47.38 32.94 -8.91
N HIS A 247 -48.41 32.28 -8.39
CA HIS A 247 -48.61 32.19 -6.95
C HIS A 247 -48.69 30.73 -6.48
N ILE A 248 -48.50 30.54 -5.20
CA ILE A 248 -48.50 29.23 -4.57
C ILE A 248 -49.79 29.05 -3.80
N GLU A 249 -50.47 27.95 -4.01
CA GLU A 249 -51.61 27.50 -3.19
C GLU A 249 -51.28 26.19 -2.49
N ILE A 250 -51.62 26.09 -1.21
CA ILE A 250 -51.43 24.87 -0.42
C ILE A 250 -52.82 24.25 -0.21
N HIS A 251 -53.00 23.03 -0.70
CA HIS A 251 -54.16 22.22 -0.49
C HIS A 251 -53.85 21.09 0.47
N THR A 252 -54.65 20.91 1.51
CA THR A 252 -54.65 19.78 2.43
C THR A 252 -56.03 19.17 2.38
N ALA A 253 -56.15 17.93 1.88
CA ALA A 253 -57.42 17.21 1.88
C ALA A 253 -57.62 16.47 3.20
#